data_603756d8fc3c2d7dda7838662292549a
#
_entry.id   603756d8fc3c2d7dda7838662292549a
#
_cell.length_a   1.000
_cell.length_b   1.000
_cell.length_c   1.000
_cell.angle_alpha   90.00
_cell.angle_beta   90.00
_cell.angle_gamma   90.00
#
_symmetry.space_group_name_H-M   'P 1'
#
loop_
_entity.id
_entity.type
_entity.pdbx_description
1 polymer ?
#
loop_
_entity_poly.entity_id
_entity_poly.type
_entity_poly.pdbx_seq_one_letter_code
_entity_poly.pdbx_strand_id
1 'polypeptide(L)'
;MAPVNATYGRIQLAAMAALRYRARMTSPTPAPRGGVARVCRYLYRVPLLLVHILVFLPLILIGMLPPWGAVRVGEDDFAARVVNLWQGGLMWIFGFRLSRVGQPLPGAVLFVANHVSWVDISILHSQRMMGFVAKREIASWPVVGWLAGRGQTIFHQRGNTESLGGVMQVMAERLRAGKAVGVFPEGRTRGGHEVGPFHARIFQAAVETGVPVQPVALVYGRHGDAQTIVAFGPGESFFANFLRLLGEPARPTEVHFLAPIGTQDLEGRRRIAETSRARIVAAMSGD
;
A
#
# COMPACT_ATOMS: atom_id res chain seq x y z
N MET A 1 26.42 2.49 -30.40
CA MET A 1 25.70 3.79 -30.24
C MET A 1 24.21 3.50 -30.04
N ALA A 2 23.72 3.51 -28.81
CA ALA A 2 22.31 3.37 -28.53
C ALA A 2 21.59 4.68 -28.86
N PRO A 3 20.39 4.66 -29.42
CA PRO A 3 19.75 5.87 -29.95
C PRO A 3 19.31 6.78 -28.80
N VAL A 4 19.92 7.96 -28.72
CA VAL A 4 19.60 9.07 -27.79
C VAL A 4 18.09 9.43 -27.83
N ASN A 5 17.42 9.17 -28.94
CA ASN A 5 15.98 9.44 -29.14
C ASN A 5 15.03 8.59 -28.26
N ALA A 6 15.41 7.36 -27.88
CA ALA A 6 14.53 6.51 -27.05
C ALA A 6 14.46 6.98 -25.59
N THR A 7 15.53 7.60 -25.09
CA THR A 7 15.59 8.13 -23.73
C THR A 7 14.84 9.46 -23.61
N TYR A 8 14.94 10.32 -24.62
CA TYR A 8 14.20 11.59 -24.68
C TYR A 8 12.69 11.40 -24.78
N GLY A 9 12.22 10.46 -25.58
CA GLY A 9 10.80 10.13 -25.70
C GLY A 9 10.19 9.57 -24.39
N ARG A 10 10.94 8.78 -23.64
CA ARG A 10 10.49 8.25 -22.34
C ARG A 10 10.42 9.33 -21.26
N ILE A 11 11.33 10.29 -21.26
CA ILE A 11 11.32 11.43 -20.32
C ILE A 11 10.15 12.36 -20.62
N GLN A 12 9.85 12.63 -21.89
CA GLN A 12 8.69 13.43 -22.28
C GLN A 12 7.36 12.73 -21.94
N LEU A 13 7.22 11.43 -22.17
CA LEU A 13 6.04 10.66 -21.80
C LEU A 13 5.82 10.67 -20.28
N ALA A 14 6.87 10.46 -19.50
CA ALA A 14 6.78 10.52 -18.04
C ALA A 14 6.43 11.93 -17.53
N ALA A 15 6.94 12.98 -18.15
CA ALA A 15 6.61 14.37 -17.83
C ALA A 15 5.16 14.70 -18.20
N MET A 16 4.68 14.25 -19.34
CA MET A 16 3.28 14.44 -19.76
C MET A 16 2.32 13.63 -18.88
N ALA A 17 2.66 12.41 -18.47
CA ALA A 17 1.89 11.62 -17.54
C ALA A 17 1.81 12.30 -16.17
N ALA A 18 2.92 12.84 -15.66
CA ALA A 18 2.95 13.59 -14.41
C ALA A 18 2.12 14.89 -14.48
N LEU A 19 2.15 15.59 -15.62
CA LEU A 19 1.33 16.79 -15.86
C LEU A 19 -0.17 16.44 -15.93
N ARG A 20 -0.54 15.38 -16.64
CA ARG A 20 -1.93 14.90 -16.71
C ARG A 20 -2.43 14.42 -15.35
N TYR A 21 -1.60 13.69 -14.61
CA TYR A 21 -1.90 13.28 -13.23
C TYR A 21 -2.15 14.51 -12.35
N ARG A 22 -1.25 15.50 -12.39
CA ARG A 22 -1.37 16.75 -11.62
C ARG A 22 -2.61 17.55 -12.03
N ALA A 23 -2.93 17.67 -13.32
CA ALA A 23 -4.12 18.35 -13.81
C ALA A 23 -5.42 17.68 -13.35
N ARG A 24 -5.47 16.33 -13.28
CA ARG A 24 -6.63 15.60 -12.74
C ARG A 24 -6.80 15.81 -11.24
N MET A 25 -5.70 15.97 -10.49
CA MET A 25 -5.71 16.15 -9.03
C MET A 25 -6.02 17.59 -8.60
N THR A 26 -5.90 18.58 -9.49
CA THR A 26 -6.30 19.97 -9.23
C THR A 26 -7.78 20.23 -9.42
N SER A 27 -8.56 19.22 -9.86
CA SER A 27 -10.01 19.33 -9.87
C SER A 27 -10.52 19.62 -8.44
N PRO A 28 -11.44 20.58 -8.25
CA PRO A 28 -11.89 20.95 -6.93
C PRO A 28 -12.41 19.73 -6.19
N THR A 29 -11.86 19.47 -5.02
CA THR A 29 -12.36 18.43 -4.11
C THR A 29 -13.86 18.66 -3.93
N PRO A 30 -14.73 17.69 -4.26
CA PRO A 30 -16.15 17.88 -4.03
C PRO A 30 -16.36 18.28 -2.58
N ALA A 31 -17.10 19.36 -2.35
CA ALA A 31 -17.42 19.84 -1.02
C ALA A 31 -17.84 18.67 -0.13
N PRO A 32 -17.46 18.65 1.16
CA PRO A 32 -17.78 17.54 2.04
C PRO A 32 -19.29 17.30 1.97
N ARG A 33 -19.67 16.17 1.39
CA ARG A 33 -21.06 15.74 1.29
C ARG A 33 -21.54 15.35 2.68
N GLY A 34 -21.58 16.35 3.59
CA GLY A 34 -22.19 16.29 4.91
C GLY A 34 -23.70 16.13 4.79
N GLY A 35 -24.38 15.91 5.89
CA GLY A 35 -25.82 15.81 5.95
C GLY A 35 -26.32 14.39 6.13
N VAL A 36 -27.61 14.19 5.88
CA VAL A 36 -28.34 12.94 6.14
C VAL A 36 -27.64 11.70 5.58
N ALA A 37 -27.15 11.78 4.35
CA ALA A 37 -26.47 10.65 3.72
C ALA A 37 -25.18 10.19 4.48
N ARG A 38 -24.47 11.10 5.12
CA ARG A 38 -23.30 10.75 5.96
C ARG A 38 -23.73 10.09 7.26
N VAL A 39 -24.78 10.62 7.88
CA VAL A 39 -25.38 10.03 9.09
C VAL A 39 -25.87 8.61 8.77
N CYS A 40 -26.59 8.41 7.68
CA CYS A 40 -27.04 7.09 7.26
C CYS A 40 -25.85 6.11 7.08
N ARG A 41 -24.73 6.57 6.50
CA ARG A 41 -23.54 5.73 6.37
C ARG A 41 -22.97 5.31 7.74
N TYR A 42 -22.89 6.22 8.71
CA TYR A 42 -22.47 5.85 10.06
C TYR A 42 -23.43 4.87 10.72
N LEU A 43 -24.75 5.06 10.57
CA LEU A 43 -25.76 4.20 11.19
C LEU A 43 -25.64 2.73 10.77
N TYR A 44 -25.25 2.42 9.54
CA TYR A 44 -25.04 1.02 9.13
C TYR A 44 -23.58 0.56 9.20
N ARG A 45 -22.59 1.46 8.96
CA ARG A 45 -21.18 1.05 8.94
C ARG A 45 -20.58 0.86 10.33
N VAL A 46 -20.99 1.67 11.31
CA VAL A 46 -20.50 1.51 12.69
C VAL A 46 -20.90 0.15 13.26
N PRO A 47 -22.16 -0.30 13.23
CA PRO A 47 -22.51 -1.65 13.64
C PRO A 47 -21.76 -2.75 12.89
N LEU A 48 -21.63 -2.63 11.56
CA LEU A 48 -20.86 -3.59 10.76
C LEU A 48 -19.38 -3.62 11.17
N LEU A 49 -18.78 -2.48 11.43
CA LEU A 49 -17.40 -2.38 11.90
C LEU A 49 -17.22 -2.99 13.28
N LEU A 50 -18.18 -2.77 14.18
CA LEU A 50 -18.16 -3.38 15.52
C LEU A 50 -18.25 -4.91 15.42
N VAL A 51 -19.14 -5.45 14.62
CA VAL A 51 -19.22 -6.89 14.36
C VAL A 51 -17.91 -7.39 13.73
N HIS A 52 -17.35 -6.66 12.76
CA HIS A 52 -16.10 -7.02 12.09
C HIS A 52 -14.91 -7.08 13.08
N ILE A 53 -14.86 -6.17 14.04
CA ILE A 53 -13.80 -6.14 15.06
C ILE A 53 -14.10 -7.12 16.21
N LEU A 54 -15.31 -7.13 16.75
CA LEU A 54 -15.59 -7.89 17.98
C LEU A 54 -15.84 -9.38 17.74
N VAL A 55 -16.30 -9.74 16.54
CA VAL A 55 -16.60 -11.14 16.17
C VAL A 55 -15.55 -11.71 15.22
N PHE A 56 -15.37 -11.07 14.06
CA PHE A 56 -14.49 -11.64 13.02
C PHE A 56 -13.01 -11.54 13.36
N LEU A 57 -12.53 -10.48 14.05
CA LEU A 57 -11.12 -10.39 14.41
C LEU A 57 -10.69 -11.52 15.37
N PRO A 58 -11.42 -11.84 16.46
CA PRO A 58 -11.09 -13.01 17.29
C PRO A 58 -11.07 -14.32 16.51
N LEU A 59 -12.04 -14.54 15.61
CA LEU A 59 -12.07 -15.73 14.75
C LEU A 59 -10.86 -15.83 13.83
N ILE A 60 -10.45 -14.70 13.21
CA ILE A 60 -9.23 -14.63 12.40
C ILE A 60 -8.00 -14.97 13.22
N LEU A 61 -7.89 -14.42 14.43
CA LEU A 61 -6.76 -14.67 15.32
C LEU A 61 -6.67 -16.16 15.74
N ILE A 62 -7.81 -16.78 16.01
CA ILE A 62 -7.89 -18.23 16.28
C ILE A 62 -7.46 -19.01 15.02
N GLY A 63 -7.94 -18.63 13.82
CA GLY A 63 -7.56 -19.26 12.57
C GLY A 63 -6.08 -19.11 12.21
N MET A 64 -5.39 -18.10 12.75
CA MET A 64 -3.94 -17.95 12.58
C MET A 64 -3.10 -18.83 13.51
N LEU A 65 -3.70 -19.48 14.50
CA LEU A 65 -2.97 -20.34 15.45
C LEU A 65 -2.55 -21.66 14.78
N PRO A 66 -1.39 -22.23 15.15
CA PRO A 66 -1.03 -23.58 14.76
C PRO A 66 -2.04 -24.61 15.34
N PRO A 67 -2.30 -25.73 14.63
CA PRO A 67 -1.73 -26.09 13.32
C PRO A 67 -2.45 -25.45 12.14
N TRP A 68 -3.63 -24.86 12.34
CA TRP A 68 -4.50 -24.37 11.26
C TRP A 68 -3.86 -23.29 10.40
N GLY A 69 -3.23 -22.30 11.04
CA GLY A 69 -2.62 -21.17 10.33
C GLY A 69 -1.52 -21.56 9.36
N ALA A 70 -0.85 -22.70 9.59
CA ALA A 70 0.21 -23.21 8.73
C ALA A 70 -0.27 -24.12 7.59
N VAL A 71 -1.56 -24.45 7.54
CA VAL A 71 -2.13 -25.27 6.47
C VAL A 71 -2.02 -24.52 5.15
N ARG A 72 -1.44 -25.17 4.13
CA ARG A 72 -1.31 -24.60 2.79
C ARG A 72 -2.64 -24.61 2.07
N VAL A 73 -3.06 -23.45 1.56
CA VAL A 73 -4.28 -23.27 0.77
C VAL A 73 -3.89 -22.61 -0.56
N GLY A 74 -3.58 -23.41 -1.56
CA GLY A 74 -2.99 -22.96 -2.80
C GLY A 74 -1.54 -22.50 -2.59
N GLU A 75 -1.22 -21.29 -3.01
CA GLU A 75 0.12 -20.72 -2.86
C GLU A 75 0.37 -20.09 -1.49
N ASP A 76 -0.69 -19.80 -0.72
CA ASP A 76 -0.63 -19.12 0.56
C ASP A 76 -0.90 -20.08 1.74
N ASP A 77 -0.52 -19.67 2.94
CA ASP A 77 -0.95 -20.28 4.18
C ASP A 77 -2.39 -19.85 4.53
N PHE A 78 -3.12 -20.71 5.24
CA PHE A 78 -4.48 -20.38 5.70
C PHE A 78 -4.50 -19.07 6.51
N ALA A 79 -3.49 -18.81 7.34
CA ALA A 79 -3.35 -17.56 8.07
C ALA A 79 -3.31 -16.34 7.15
N ALA A 80 -2.60 -16.41 6.01
CA ALA A 80 -2.56 -15.34 5.02
C ALA A 80 -3.94 -15.12 4.39
N ARG A 81 -4.64 -16.20 4.03
CA ARG A 81 -5.98 -16.14 3.43
C ARG A 81 -7.00 -15.47 4.33
N VAL A 82 -7.03 -15.83 5.63
CA VAL A 82 -7.99 -15.23 6.56
C VAL A 82 -7.68 -13.75 6.80
N VAL A 83 -6.41 -13.35 6.83
CA VAL A 83 -6.02 -11.92 6.90
C VAL A 83 -6.47 -11.17 5.66
N ASN A 84 -6.23 -11.71 4.45
CA ASN A 84 -6.66 -11.09 3.20
C ASN A 84 -8.17 -10.87 3.18
N LEU A 85 -8.94 -11.87 3.58
CA LEU A 85 -10.40 -11.80 3.64
C LEU A 85 -10.88 -10.75 4.64
N TRP A 86 -10.28 -10.71 5.84
CA TRP A 86 -10.62 -9.75 6.88
C TRP A 86 -10.32 -8.32 6.44
N GLN A 87 -9.16 -8.07 5.86
CA GLN A 87 -8.78 -6.76 5.33
C GLN A 87 -9.68 -6.33 4.17
N GLY A 88 -10.05 -7.26 3.29
CA GLY A 88 -11.03 -7.00 2.22
C GLY A 88 -12.39 -6.60 2.76
N GLY A 89 -12.89 -7.31 3.79
CA GLY A 89 -14.13 -6.99 4.49
C GLY A 89 -14.08 -5.61 5.16
N LEU A 90 -12.97 -5.28 5.83
CA LEU A 90 -12.75 -3.96 6.41
C LEU A 90 -12.84 -2.87 5.34
N MET A 91 -12.15 -3.02 4.23
CA MET A 91 -12.18 -2.04 3.14
C MET A 91 -13.57 -1.91 2.52
N TRP A 92 -14.30 -3.01 2.40
CA TRP A 92 -15.69 -2.99 1.93
C TRP A 92 -16.61 -2.20 2.86
N ILE A 93 -16.47 -2.33 4.19
CA ILE A 93 -17.20 -1.54 5.20
C ILE A 93 -16.91 -0.04 5.03
N PHE A 94 -15.66 0.34 4.77
CA PHE A 94 -15.27 1.71 4.50
C PHE A 94 -15.74 2.24 3.13
N GLY A 95 -16.33 1.36 2.30
CA GLY A 95 -16.86 1.73 1.00
C GLY A 95 -15.85 1.67 -0.14
N PHE A 96 -14.66 1.09 0.07
CA PHE A 96 -13.72 0.83 -1.02
C PHE A 96 -14.20 -0.39 -1.83
N ARG A 97 -14.44 -0.21 -3.12
CA ARG A 97 -14.84 -1.25 -4.05
C ARG A 97 -13.62 -1.67 -4.86
N LEU A 98 -12.94 -2.68 -4.32
CA LEU A 98 -11.63 -3.09 -4.82
C LEU A 98 -11.77 -3.85 -6.15
N SER A 99 -10.98 -3.47 -7.12
CA SER A 99 -10.69 -4.21 -8.34
C SER A 99 -9.18 -4.37 -8.50
N ARG A 100 -8.76 -5.48 -9.07
CA ARG A 100 -7.34 -5.82 -9.26
C ARG A 100 -7.01 -5.90 -10.74
N VAL A 101 -5.90 -5.23 -11.09
CA VAL A 101 -5.29 -5.29 -12.43
C VAL A 101 -3.92 -5.92 -12.29
N GLY A 102 -3.64 -6.95 -13.08
CA GLY A 102 -2.44 -7.76 -12.92
C GLY A 102 -2.51 -8.72 -11.71
N GLN A 103 -1.41 -9.38 -11.41
CA GLN A 103 -1.32 -10.36 -10.32
C GLN A 103 -0.11 -10.07 -9.43
N PRO A 104 -0.23 -10.22 -8.10
CA PRO A 104 0.92 -10.19 -7.23
C PRO A 104 1.82 -11.40 -7.51
N LEU A 105 3.12 -11.18 -7.63
CA LEU A 105 4.06 -12.28 -7.79
C LEU A 105 4.09 -13.16 -6.53
N PRO A 106 4.17 -14.50 -6.67
CA PRO A 106 4.35 -15.42 -5.55
C PRO A 106 5.77 -15.34 -4.96
N GLY A 107 5.95 -15.92 -3.77
CA GLY A 107 7.26 -16.06 -3.10
C GLY A 107 7.85 -14.75 -2.59
N ALA A 108 9.17 -14.66 -2.57
CA ALA A 108 9.91 -13.49 -2.10
C ALA A 108 9.88 -12.37 -3.14
N VAL A 109 9.27 -11.27 -2.79
CA VAL A 109 9.11 -10.07 -3.66
C VAL A 109 9.18 -8.82 -2.79
N LEU A 110 9.86 -7.80 -3.28
CA LEU A 110 9.74 -6.44 -2.73
C LEU A 110 8.63 -5.70 -3.48
N PHE A 111 7.47 -5.55 -2.84
CA PHE A 111 6.38 -4.71 -3.35
C PHE A 111 6.63 -3.26 -2.99
N VAL A 112 6.49 -2.36 -3.96
CA VAL A 112 6.67 -0.92 -3.76
C VAL A 112 5.44 -0.17 -4.26
N ALA A 113 4.84 0.69 -3.44
CA ALA A 113 3.59 1.37 -3.77
C ALA A 113 3.62 2.87 -3.45
N ASN A 114 2.74 3.65 -4.06
CA ASN A 114 2.42 5.02 -3.65
C ASN A 114 1.68 5.02 -2.30
N HIS A 115 1.78 6.13 -1.54
CA HIS A 115 1.30 6.17 -0.14
C HIS A 115 0.55 7.45 0.19
N VAL A 116 -0.74 7.32 0.47
CA VAL A 116 -1.61 8.44 0.83
C VAL A 116 -2.21 8.32 2.24
N SER A 117 -2.44 7.09 2.72
CA SER A 117 -3.06 6.89 4.03
C SER A 117 -2.83 5.47 4.58
N TRP A 118 -3.32 5.19 5.78
CA TRP A 118 -3.31 3.85 6.39
C TRP A 118 -4.08 2.80 5.57
N VAL A 119 -5.04 3.26 4.77
CA VAL A 119 -5.87 2.42 3.88
C VAL A 119 -5.00 1.62 2.90
N ASP A 120 -3.90 2.19 2.43
CA ASP A 120 -2.98 1.57 1.49
C ASP A 120 -2.48 0.21 2.00
N ILE A 121 -2.14 0.14 3.30
CA ILE A 121 -1.69 -1.09 3.95
C ILE A 121 -2.80 -2.15 3.96
N SER A 122 -4.01 -1.74 4.36
CA SER A 122 -5.17 -2.63 4.42
C SER A 122 -5.57 -3.16 3.04
N ILE A 123 -5.53 -2.30 2.02
CA ILE A 123 -5.80 -2.71 0.64
C ILE A 123 -4.75 -3.71 0.15
N LEU A 124 -3.47 -3.45 0.36
CA LEU A 124 -2.41 -4.38 -0.06
C LEU A 124 -2.50 -5.71 0.69
N HIS A 125 -2.76 -5.70 2.00
CA HIS A 125 -3.02 -6.92 2.77
C HIS A 125 -4.27 -7.68 2.32
N SER A 126 -5.28 -7.01 1.77
CA SER A 126 -6.45 -7.69 1.18
C SER A 126 -6.11 -8.44 -0.11
N GLN A 127 -5.01 -8.10 -0.76
CA GLN A 127 -4.56 -8.74 -2.00
C GLN A 127 -3.55 -9.85 -1.75
N ARG A 128 -2.60 -9.59 -0.85
CA ARG A 128 -1.54 -10.53 -0.50
C ARG A 128 -0.93 -10.19 0.85
N MET A 129 -0.61 -11.24 1.62
CA MET A 129 0.12 -11.07 2.88
C MET A 129 1.57 -10.66 2.60
N MET A 130 2.02 -9.56 3.22
CA MET A 130 3.38 -9.04 3.13
C MET A 130 3.73 -8.27 4.41
N GLY A 131 4.99 -8.30 4.81
CA GLY A 131 5.46 -7.52 5.95
C GLY A 131 5.72 -6.07 5.57
N PHE A 132 5.09 -5.10 6.23
CA PHE A 132 5.33 -3.68 5.98
C PHE A 132 6.36 -3.07 6.91
N VAL A 133 7.05 -2.04 6.43
CA VAL A 133 7.88 -1.17 7.27
C VAL A 133 7.02 -0.04 7.82
N ALA A 134 6.92 0.05 9.15
CA ALA A 134 6.11 1.04 9.85
C ALA A 134 6.91 1.79 10.92
N LYS A 135 6.39 2.92 11.36
CA LYS A 135 6.97 3.68 12.47
C LYS A 135 6.94 2.88 13.77
N ARG A 136 8.02 2.97 14.57
CA ARG A 136 8.14 2.29 15.87
C ARG A 136 7.02 2.68 16.84
N GLU A 137 6.58 3.93 16.80
CA GLU A 137 5.51 4.44 17.66
C GLU A 137 4.19 3.68 17.49
N ILE A 138 3.94 3.12 16.30
CA ILE A 138 2.75 2.31 16.03
C ILE A 138 2.76 1.02 16.87
N ALA A 139 3.93 0.49 17.22
CA ALA A 139 4.04 -0.70 18.07
C ALA A 139 3.39 -0.51 19.46
N SER A 140 3.38 0.74 19.97
CA SER A 140 2.78 1.06 21.25
C SER A 140 1.28 1.37 21.19
N TRP A 141 0.68 1.42 20.01
CA TRP A 141 -0.76 1.69 19.89
C TRP A 141 -1.56 0.46 20.35
N PRO A 142 -2.54 0.64 21.26
CA PRO A 142 -3.39 -0.46 21.68
C PRO A 142 -4.06 -1.13 20.46
N VAL A 143 -4.14 -2.44 20.47
CA VAL A 143 -4.72 -3.27 19.40
C VAL A 143 -3.98 -3.16 18.07
N VAL A 144 -3.79 -1.94 17.52
CA VAL A 144 -3.15 -1.71 16.20
C VAL A 144 -1.69 -2.17 16.20
N GLY A 145 -0.91 -1.83 17.24
CA GLY A 145 0.51 -2.25 17.35
C GLY A 145 0.65 -3.76 17.47
N TRP A 146 -0.23 -4.38 18.26
CA TRP A 146 -0.25 -5.83 18.39
C TRP A 146 -0.65 -6.53 17.08
N LEU A 147 -1.69 -6.04 16.39
CA LEU A 147 -2.08 -6.54 15.06
C LEU A 147 -0.97 -6.36 14.02
N ALA A 148 -0.32 -5.19 14.01
CA ALA A 148 0.80 -4.91 13.12
C ALA A 148 1.96 -5.90 13.36
N GLY A 149 2.27 -6.22 14.62
CA GLY A 149 3.27 -7.25 14.95
C GLY A 149 2.90 -8.63 14.39
N ARG A 150 1.63 -9.04 14.52
CA ARG A 150 1.11 -10.27 13.91
C ARG A 150 1.11 -10.22 12.39
N GLY A 151 0.87 -9.05 11.81
CA GLY A 151 0.96 -8.76 10.36
C GLY A 151 2.40 -8.69 9.83
N GLN A 152 3.39 -9.19 10.57
CA GLN A 152 4.80 -9.21 10.18
C GLN A 152 5.41 -7.81 9.95
N THR A 153 4.90 -6.77 10.61
CA THR A 153 5.41 -5.41 10.50
C THR A 153 6.85 -5.30 11.01
N ILE A 154 7.67 -4.59 10.26
CA ILE A 154 9.05 -4.23 10.61
C ILE A 154 9.00 -2.81 11.17
N PHE A 155 9.18 -2.66 12.49
CA PHE A 155 9.12 -1.34 13.11
C PHE A 155 10.45 -0.59 12.98
N HIS A 156 10.37 0.68 12.58
CA HIS A 156 11.51 1.55 12.31
C HIS A 156 11.41 2.89 13.06
N GLN A 157 12.51 3.31 13.67
CA GLN A 157 12.64 4.65 14.26
C GLN A 157 13.16 5.62 13.20
N ARG A 158 12.28 6.52 12.72
CA ARG A 158 12.65 7.52 11.70
C ARG A 158 13.72 8.47 12.20
N GLY A 159 14.62 8.87 11.29
CA GLY A 159 15.72 9.80 11.63
C GLY A 159 16.96 9.14 12.22
N ASN A 160 16.91 7.85 12.54
CA ASN A 160 18.08 7.09 13.00
C ASN A 160 18.64 6.24 11.85
N THR A 161 19.87 6.51 11.44
CA THR A 161 20.56 5.80 10.34
C THR A 161 20.90 4.36 10.69
N GLU A 162 21.19 4.06 11.97
CA GLU A 162 21.42 2.71 12.47
C GLU A 162 20.11 1.91 12.44
N SER A 163 19.00 2.52 12.87
CA SER A 163 17.67 1.93 12.76
C SER A 163 17.31 1.60 11.30
N LEU A 164 17.68 2.44 10.33
CA LEU A 164 17.44 2.16 8.92
C LEU A 164 18.29 0.99 8.43
N GLY A 165 19.54 0.86 8.89
CA GLY A 165 20.39 -0.31 8.62
C GLY A 165 19.75 -1.59 9.12
N GLY A 166 19.27 -1.60 10.36
CA GLY A 166 18.57 -2.74 10.96
C GLY A 166 17.29 -3.13 10.21
N VAL A 167 16.50 -2.13 9.76
CA VAL A 167 15.30 -2.39 8.92
C VAL A 167 15.67 -3.10 7.63
N MET A 168 16.71 -2.65 6.95
CA MET A 168 17.15 -3.25 5.69
C MET A 168 17.65 -4.68 5.88
N GLN A 169 18.35 -4.94 6.98
CA GLN A 169 18.77 -6.29 7.35
C GLN A 169 17.55 -7.20 7.56
N VAL A 170 16.57 -6.79 8.37
CA VAL A 170 15.33 -7.55 8.61
C VAL A 170 14.54 -7.76 7.32
N MET A 171 14.48 -6.76 6.43
CA MET A 171 13.87 -6.94 5.11
C MET A 171 14.59 -8.01 4.29
N ALA A 172 15.92 -7.94 4.21
CA ALA A 172 16.73 -8.91 3.47
C ALA A 172 16.58 -10.33 4.05
N GLU A 173 16.57 -10.49 5.36
CA GLU A 173 16.32 -11.77 6.04
C GLU A 173 14.96 -12.36 5.67
N ARG A 174 13.90 -11.53 5.65
CA ARG A 174 12.56 -11.98 5.24
C ARG A 174 12.50 -12.39 3.77
N LEU A 175 13.11 -11.60 2.90
CA LEU A 175 13.17 -11.92 1.47
C LEU A 175 13.94 -13.24 1.24
N ARG A 176 15.08 -13.45 1.92
CA ARG A 176 15.82 -14.74 1.87
C ARG A 176 14.99 -15.90 2.40
N ALA A 177 14.12 -15.66 3.38
CA ALA A 177 13.18 -16.65 3.92
C ALA A 177 11.95 -16.90 3.02
N GLY A 178 11.93 -16.42 1.78
CA GLY A 178 10.83 -16.61 0.83
C GLY A 178 9.60 -15.73 1.08
N LYS A 179 9.68 -14.74 1.99
CA LYS A 179 8.54 -13.91 2.39
C LYS A 179 8.49 -12.59 1.60
N ALA A 180 7.27 -12.14 1.31
CA ALA A 180 7.05 -10.85 0.66
C ALA A 180 7.23 -9.69 1.65
N VAL A 181 7.77 -8.58 1.16
CA VAL A 181 7.91 -7.33 1.89
C VAL A 181 7.26 -6.20 1.09
N GLY A 182 6.42 -5.39 1.75
CA GLY A 182 5.79 -4.21 1.18
C GLY A 182 6.42 -2.95 1.74
N VAL A 183 6.71 -1.98 0.88
CA VAL A 183 7.24 -0.68 1.30
C VAL A 183 6.59 0.47 0.55
N PHE A 184 6.56 1.62 1.20
CA PHE A 184 6.19 2.89 0.60
C PHE A 184 7.45 3.76 0.48
N PRO A 185 8.12 3.76 -0.68
CA PRO A 185 9.43 4.40 -0.83
C PRO A 185 9.41 5.92 -0.70
N GLU A 186 8.24 6.54 -0.66
CA GLU A 186 8.06 7.97 -0.36
C GLU A 186 8.44 8.32 1.09
N GLY A 187 8.51 7.32 1.98
CA GLY A 187 8.90 7.47 3.37
C GLY A 187 7.86 8.15 4.27
N ARG A 188 6.80 8.70 3.71
CA ARG A 188 5.66 9.32 4.41
C ARG A 188 4.44 9.35 3.52
N THR A 189 3.25 9.46 4.12
CA THR A 189 2.02 9.76 3.39
C THR A 189 2.10 11.16 2.80
N ARG A 190 1.53 11.33 1.61
CA ARG A 190 1.39 12.63 0.93
C ARG A 190 -0.08 12.98 0.76
N GLY A 191 -0.37 14.22 0.40
CA GLY A 191 -1.76 14.71 0.24
C GLY A 191 -2.51 14.17 -0.96
N GLY A 192 -1.97 13.20 -1.70
CA GLY A 192 -2.63 12.57 -2.85
C GLY A 192 -2.56 13.37 -4.16
N HIS A 193 -1.97 14.58 -4.16
CA HIS A 193 -1.83 15.40 -5.37
C HIS A 193 -0.74 14.90 -6.33
N GLU A 194 0.26 14.21 -5.81
CA GLU A 194 1.37 13.68 -6.58
C GLU A 194 2.03 12.48 -5.88
N VAL A 195 2.68 11.62 -6.65
CA VAL A 195 3.58 10.60 -6.13
C VAL A 195 4.94 11.24 -5.92
N GLY A 196 5.41 11.25 -4.69
CA GLY A 196 6.69 11.83 -4.32
C GLY A 196 7.90 11.08 -4.88
N PRO A 197 9.12 11.60 -4.68
CA PRO A 197 10.34 10.88 -5.02
C PRO A 197 10.48 9.62 -4.17
N PHE A 198 10.99 8.55 -4.78
CA PHE A 198 11.26 7.30 -4.10
C PHE A 198 12.67 7.29 -3.51
N HIS A 199 12.78 6.99 -2.23
CA HIS A 199 14.06 6.83 -1.55
C HIS A 199 14.75 5.53 -2.00
N ALA A 200 15.80 5.66 -2.82
CA ALA A 200 16.49 4.54 -3.42
C ALA A 200 17.11 3.54 -2.42
N ARG A 201 17.43 4.00 -1.19
CA ARG A 201 18.08 3.15 -0.18
C ARG A 201 17.25 1.93 0.20
N ILE A 202 15.90 2.05 0.21
CA ILE A 202 15.02 0.93 0.60
C ILE A 202 15.08 -0.25 -0.39
N PHE A 203 15.44 0.01 -1.65
CA PHE A 203 15.58 -1.01 -2.69
C PHE A 203 16.85 -1.87 -2.54
N GLN A 204 17.77 -1.46 -1.67
CA GLN A 204 19.01 -2.21 -1.44
C GLN A 204 18.74 -3.64 -0.97
N ALA A 205 17.70 -3.86 -0.16
CA ALA A 205 17.33 -5.20 0.30
C ALA A 205 16.98 -6.15 -0.87
N ALA A 206 16.31 -5.65 -1.92
CA ALA A 206 16.04 -6.45 -3.11
C ALA A 206 17.30 -6.71 -3.92
N VAL A 207 18.19 -5.71 -4.09
CA VAL A 207 19.46 -5.86 -4.79
C VAL A 207 20.35 -6.90 -4.11
N GLU A 208 20.47 -6.84 -2.78
CA GLU A 208 21.30 -7.78 -2.00
C GLU A 208 20.77 -9.22 -1.99
N THR A 209 19.46 -9.39 -2.15
CA THR A 209 18.82 -10.70 -2.13
C THR A 209 18.51 -11.26 -3.51
N GLY A 210 18.67 -10.45 -4.56
CA GLY A 210 18.38 -10.85 -5.94
C GLY A 210 16.89 -11.03 -6.25
N VAL A 211 15.98 -10.63 -5.32
CA VAL A 211 14.54 -10.81 -5.51
C VAL A 211 13.94 -9.73 -6.42
N PRO A 212 12.87 -10.02 -7.16
CA PRO A 212 12.23 -9.03 -8.01
C PRO A 212 11.56 -7.92 -7.18
N VAL A 213 11.53 -6.72 -7.75
CA VAL A 213 10.73 -5.59 -7.27
C VAL A 213 9.46 -5.50 -8.10
N GLN A 214 8.29 -5.55 -7.45
CA GLN A 214 7.02 -5.37 -8.14
C GLN A 214 6.39 -4.04 -7.75
N PRO A 215 6.32 -3.06 -8.69
CA PRO A 215 5.62 -1.81 -8.46
C PRO A 215 4.10 -2.04 -8.40
N VAL A 216 3.43 -1.35 -7.47
CA VAL A 216 1.97 -1.42 -7.29
C VAL A 216 1.41 0.00 -7.27
N ALA A 217 0.45 0.28 -8.16
CA ALA A 217 -0.25 1.55 -8.14
C ALA A 217 -1.61 1.39 -7.43
N LEU A 218 -1.85 2.25 -6.44
CA LEU A 218 -3.12 2.36 -5.73
C LEU A 218 -3.87 3.58 -6.26
N VAL A 219 -5.02 3.34 -6.89
CA VAL A 219 -5.82 4.36 -7.56
C VAL A 219 -7.19 4.43 -6.89
N TYR A 220 -7.49 5.56 -6.25
CA TYR A 220 -8.73 5.81 -5.53
C TYR A 220 -9.69 6.65 -6.34
N GLY A 221 -10.92 6.16 -6.49
CA GLY A 221 -11.94 6.80 -7.31
C GLY A 221 -11.78 6.49 -8.79
N ARG A 222 -12.57 7.14 -9.64
CA ARG A 222 -12.46 6.99 -11.09
C ARG A 222 -11.23 7.74 -11.57
N HIS A 223 -10.27 7.03 -12.12
CA HIS A 223 -9.02 7.62 -12.62
C HIS A 223 -8.25 8.46 -11.57
N GLY A 224 -8.34 8.09 -10.28
CA GLY A 224 -7.60 8.76 -9.22
C GLY A 224 -8.26 10.02 -8.64
N ASP A 225 -9.51 10.32 -8.98
CA ASP A 225 -10.23 11.53 -8.53
C ASP A 225 -10.47 11.59 -7.01
N ALA A 226 -10.28 10.49 -6.29
CA ALA A 226 -10.44 10.41 -4.85
C ALA A 226 -9.13 10.27 -4.05
N GLN A 227 -7.98 10.42 -4.68
CA GLN A 227 -6.69 10.33 -3.99
C GLN A 227 -6.58 11.30 -2.81
N THR A 228 -6.94 12.56 -3.03
CA THR A 228 -6.91 13.60 -2.00
C THR A 228 -7.97 13.39 -0.91
N ILE A 229 -9.09 12.74 -1.26
CA ILE A 229 -10.15 12.41 -0.29
C ILE A 229 -9.68 11.31 0.67
N VAL A 230 -8.92 10.33 0.18
CA VAL A 230 -8.40 9.22 0.99
C VAL A 230 -7.19 9.64 1.81
N ALA A 231 -6.37 10.54 1.28
CA ALA A 231 -5.18 11.04 1.95
C ALA A 231 -5.48 11.69 3.32
N PHE A 232 -4.47 11.76 4.17
CA PHE A 232 -4.54 12.58 5.37
C PHE A 232 -4.62 14.05 4.99
N GLY A 233 -5.56 14.77 5.60
CA GLY A 233 -5.62 16.22 5.55
C GLY A 233 -4.48 16.89 6.34
N PRO A 234 -4.24 18.19 6.16
CA PRO A 234 -3.26 18.93 6.95
C PRO A 234 -3.53 18.80 8.45
N GLY A 235 -2.56 18.26 9.21
CA GLY A 235 -2.70 18.07 10.67
C GLY A 235 -3.73 17.01 11.10
N GLU A 236 -4.32 16.27 10.17
CA GLU A 236 -5.32 15.26 10.48
C GLU A 236 -4.69 14.06 11.21
N SER A 237 -5.26 13.71 12.36
CA SER A 237 -4.85 12.52 13.11
C SER A 237 -5.36 11.24 12.43
N PHE A 238 -4.75 10.10 12.77
CA PHE A 238 -5.21 8.79 12.31
C PHE A 238 -6.71 8.58 12.60
N PHE A 239 -7.14 8.87 13.83
CA PHE A 239 -8.52 8.65 14.24
C PHE A 239 -9.51 9.57 13.51
N ALA A 240 -9.13 10.84 13.28
CA ALA A 240 -9.95 11.77 12.51
C ALA A 240 -10.11 11.31 11.05
N ASN A 241 -9.02 10.87 10.41
CA ASN A 241 -9.05 10.30 9.06
C ASN A 241 -9.91 9.03 9.00
N PHE A 242 -9.74 8.13 9.98
CA PHE A 242 -10.53 6.91 10.10
C PHE A 242 -12.05 7.19 10.16
N LEU A 243 -12.47 8.08 11.07
CA LEU A 243 -13.87 8.47 11.17
C LEU A 243 -14.37 9.17 9.91
N ARG A 244 -13.57 10.07 9.35
CA ARG A 244 -13.93 10.77 8.12
C ARG A 244 -14.17 9.79 6.98
N LEU A 245 -13.26 8.86 6.75
CA LEU A 245 -13.38 7.86 5.68
C LEU A 245 -14.56 6.92 5.88
N LEU A 246 -14.87 6.55 7.12
CA LEU A 246 -16.05 5.73 7.44
C LEU A 246 -17.36 6.42 7.02
N GLY A 247 -17.40 7.77 7.04
CA GLY A 247 -18.55 8.58 6.61
C GLY A 247 -18.60 8.90 5.10
N GLU A 248 -17.53 8.59 4.35
CA GLU A 248 -17.43 8.93 2.92
C GLU A 248 -18.27 8.01 2.00
N PRO A 249 -18.72 8.48 0.81
CA PRO A 249 -19.37 7.62 -0.18
C PRO A 249 -18.49 6.44 -0.60
N ALA A 250 -19.14 5.35 -1.03
CA ALA A 250 -18.43 4.24 -1.65
C ALA A 250 -17.75 4.71 -2.95
N ARG A 251 -16.55 4.15 -3.21
CA ARG A 251 -15.73 4.53 -4.36
C ARG A 251 -15.02 3.32 -4.97
N PRO A 252 -14.89 3.25 -6.30
CA PRO A 252 -14.02 2.28 -6.93
C PRO A 252 -12.59 2.50 -6.46
N THR A 253 -11.83 1.43 -6.37
CA THR A 253 -10.43 1.48 -5.96
C THR A 253 -9.69 0.39 -6.69
N GLU A 254 -8.70 0.77 -7.47
CA GLU A 254 -7.94 -0.16 -8.27
C GLU A 254 -6.57 -0.42 -7.67
N VAL A 255 -6.16 -1.68 -7.69
CA VAL A 255 -4.84 -2.13 -7.28
C VAL A 255 -4.15 -2.71 -8.50
N HIS A 256 -3.21 -1.97 -9.06
CA HIS A 256 -2.47 -2.37 -10.25
C HIS A 256 -1.15 -3.01 -9.85
N PHE A 257 -1.04 -4.33 -10.00
CA PHE A 257 0.23 -5.03 -9.91
C PHE A 257 0.93 -4.95 -11.26
N LEU A 258 1.95 -4.11 -11.32
CA LEU A 258 2.66 -3.80 -12.56
C LEU A 258 3.73 -4.86 -12.87
N ALA A 259 4.26 -4.83 -14.10
CA ALA A 259 5.31 -5.75 -14.49
C ALA A 259 6.51 -5.66 -13.52
N PRO A 260 7.01 -6.80 -13.03
CA PRO A 260 8.13 -6.80 -12.11
C PRO A 260 9.42 -6.27 -12.75
N ILE A 261 10.33 -5.83 -11.91
CA ILE A 261 11.67 -5.38 -12.28
C ILE A 261 12.64 -6.38 -11.67
N GLY A 262 13.39 -7.10 -12.51
CA GLY A 262 14.52 -7.91 -12.06
C GLY A 262 15.63 -6.99 -11.54
N THR A 263 16.28 -7.38 -10.46
CA THR A 263 17.39 -6.58 -9.90
C THR A 263 18.64 -6.61 -10.78
N GLN A 264 18.72 -7.58 -11.70
CA GLN A 264 19.78 -7.69 -12.69
C GLN A 264 19.47 -6.91 -13.99
N ASP A 265 18.21 -6.56 -14.23
CA ASP A 265 17.76 -5.87 -15.44
C ASP A 265 18.12 -4.38 -15.44
N LEU A 266 18.37 -3.82 -14.26
CA LEU A 266 18.69 -2.41 -14.07
C LEU A 266 19.90 -2.22 -13.17
N GLU A 267 20.81 -1.35 -13.58
CA GLU A 267 22.00 -1.02 -12.79
C GLU A 267 21.62 -0.22 -11.52
N GLY A 268 21.65 -0.93 -10.40
CA GLY A 268 21.61 -0.36 -9.07
C GLY A 268 20.24 0.18 -8.59
N ARG A 269 20.16 0.34 -7.30
CA ARG A 269 18.95 0.72 -6.56
C ARG A 269 18.28 2.04 -7.01
N ARG A 270 19.06 3.00 -7.54
CA ARG A 270 18.51 4.29 -8.00
C ARG A 270 17.66 4.11 -9.24
N ARG A 271 18.15 3.34 -10.20
CA ARG A 271 17.43 3.07 -11.45
C ARG A 271 16.15 2.28 -11.20
N ILE A 272 16.20 1.30 -10.28
CA ILE A 272 15.02 0.53 -9.87
C ILE A 272 13.98 1.46 -9.23
N ALA A 273 14.38 2.37 -8.34
CA ALA A 273 13.48 3.33 -7.69
C ALA A 273 12.81 4.28 -8.69
N GLU A 274 13.60 4.85 -9.61
CA GLU A 274 13.10 5.75 -10.67
C GLU A 274 12.13 5.05 -11.60
N THR A 275 12.47 3.83 -12.05
CA THR A 275 11.62 3.03 -12.93
C THR A 275 10.33 2.60 -12.23
N SER A 276 10.41 2.18 -10.97
CA SER A 276 9.23 1.82 -10.16
C SER A 276 8.27 3.01 -10.04
N ARG A 277 8.81 4.18 -9.68
CA ARG A 277 8.00 5.41 -9.58
C ARG A 277 7.37 5.79 -10.91
N ALA A 278 8.13 5.77 -12.00
CA ALA A 278 7.65 6.13 -13.34
C ALA A 278 6.48 5.21 -13.77
N ARG A 279 6.61 3.89 -13.55
CA ARG A 279 5.55 2.92 -13.86
C ARG A 279 4.29 3.16 -13.03
N ILE A 280 4.43 3.46 -11.73
CA ILE A 280 3.30 3.76 -10.85
C ILE A 280 2.57 5.03 -11.32
N VAL A 281 3.31 6.10 -11.62
CA VAL A 281 2.73 7.37 -12.10
C VAL A 281 2.01 7.15 -13.43
N ALA A 282 2.58 6.41 -14.38
CA ALA A 282 1.95 6.09 -15.65
C ALA A 282 0.63 5.31 -15.44
N ALA A 283 0.65 4.26 -14.62
CA ALA A 283 -0.57 3.49 -14.31
C ALA A 283 -1.66 4.33 -13.63
N MET A 284 -1.29 5.29 -12.77
CA MET A 284 -2.25 6.22 -12.14
C MET A 284 -2.79 7.26 -13.13
N SER A 285 -2.09 7.54 -14.22
CA SER A 285 -2.54 8.46 -15.28
C SER A 285 -3.44 7.78 -16.30
N GLY A 286 -3.51 6.45 -16.32
CA GLY A 286 -4.30 5.67 -17.27
C GLY A 286 -3.64 5.62 -18.66
N ASP A 287 -2.30 5.72 -18.68
CA ASP A 287 -1.48 5.61 -19.89
C ASP A 287 -0.97 4.17 -20.09
#